data_fbef47403a5450c905a279b457c880fb
#
_entry.id   fbef47403a5450c905a279b457c880fb
#
_cell.length_a   1.000
_cell.length_b   1.000
_cell.length_c   1.000
_cell.angle_alpha   90.00
_cell.angle_beta   90.00
_cell.angle_gamma   90.00
#
_symmetry.space_group_name_H-M   'P 1'
#
loop_
_entity.id
_entity.type
_entity.pdbx_description
1 polymer ?
#
loop_
_entity_poly.entity_id
_entity_poly.type
_entity_poly.pdbx_seq_one_letter_code
_entity_poly.pdbx_strand_id
1 'polypeptide(L)'
;MSPVAPDYLEPVHGWRLWSVVEAGGRSRLQSLVCPSIWWPGRELAATCEASPRDSLRPWRRRMPGHIAPESRCTCGVHAMERVRHLGTYVPPAASRLVVQRAVGRVALWGDVIEGSRGWRAARAYPTEIWLPHADLHRQPVSELEQIAVELADYGVPVHICDGMTAREVIAALAAGSPRMAA
;
A
#
# COMPACT_ATOMS: atom_id res chain seq x y z
N MET A 1 28.67 -13.46 -8.86
CA MET A 1 28.10 -13.88 -7.56
C MET A 1 26.83 -13.07 -7.37
N SER A 2 25.65 -13.70 -7.43
CA SER A 2 24.40 -13.01 -7.09
C SER A 2 24.40 -12.73 -5.60
N PRO A 3 24.04 -11.51 -5.14
CA PRO A 3 23.87 -11.27 -3.72
C PRO A 3 22.75 -12.17 -3.21
N VAL A 4 23.06 -13.07 -2.30
CA VAL A 4 22.07 -13.85 -1.57
C VAL A 4 21.26 -12.84 -0.78
N ALA A 5 19.94 -12.79 -1.02
CA ALA A 5 19.05 -11.97 -0.22
C ALA A 5 19.14 -12.44 1.24
N PRO A 6 19.31 -11.53 2.22
CA PRO A 6 19.35 -11.93 3.61
C PRO A 6 18.01 -12.58 3.96
N ASP A 7 18.06 -13.75 4.61
CA ASP A 7 16.90 -14.37 5.22
C ASP A 7 16.48 -13.49 6.41
N TYR A 8 15.47 -12.66 6.20
CA TYR A 8 14.88 -11.90 7.27
C TYR A 8 14.10 -12.86 8.17
N LEU A 9 14.60 -13.12 9.35
CA LEU A 9 13.92 -13.91 10.40
C LEU A 9 12.68 -13.18 10.96
N GLU A 10 12.64 -11.85 10.78
CA GLU A 10 11.52 -11.00 11.17
C GLU A 10 10.96 -10.26 9.94
N PRO A 11 9.64 -9.99 9.92
CA PRO A 11 9.04 -9.20 8.85
C PRO A 11 9.66 -7.80 8.77
N VAL A 12 9.97 -7.34 7.55
CA VAL A 12 10.37 -5.96 7.31
C VAL A 12 9.14 -5.07 7.33
N HIS A 13 9.17 -3.98 8.08
CA HIS A 13 8.07 -3.04 8.15
C HIS A 13 8.30 -1.85 7.24
N GLY A 14 7.29 -1.52 6.43
CA GLY A 14 7.33 -0.39 5.51
C GLY A 14 6.02 0.39 5.47
N TRP A 15 6.01 1.46 4.69
CA TRP A 15 4.86 2.33 4.49
C TRP A 15 4.22 2.11 3.13
N ARG A 16 2.90 2.15 3.08
CA ARG A 16 2.15 1.95 1.85
C ARG A 16 0.93 2.86 1.76
N LEU A 17 0.55 3.17 0.52
CA LEU A 17 -0.69 3.84 0.18
C LEU A 17 -1.59 2.86 -0.58
N TRP A 18 -2.86 2.82 -0.22
CA TRP A 18 -3.89 2.01 -0.89
C TRP A 18 -5.03 2.89 -1.39
N SER A 19 -5.81 2.36 -2.33
CA SER A 19 -7.19 2.75 -2.53
C SER A 19 -8.07 1.92 -1.61
N VAL A 20 -9.17 2.51 -1.14
CA VAL A 20 -10.26 1.75 -0.54
C VAL A 20 -11.33 1.57 -1.60
N VAL A 21 -11.73 0.33 -1.85
CA VAL A 21 -12.70 -0.03 -2.88
C VAL A 21 -13.74 -0.99 -2.30
N GLU A 22 -14.91 -1.02 -2.91
CA GLU A 22 -15.89 -2.06 -2.58
C GLU A 22 -15.49 -3.39 -3.25
N ALA A 23 -15.37 -4.44 -2.45
CA ALA A 23 -15.14 -5.80 -2.93
C ALA A 23 -15.79 -6.81 -1.99
N GLY A 24 -16.59 -7.71 -2.54
CA GLY A 24 -17.36 -8.66 -1.73
C GLY A 24 -18.40 -8.01 -0.82
N GLY A 25 -18.99 -6.89 -1.25
CA GLY A 25 -20.00 -6.14 -0.51
C GLY A 25 -19.47 -5.35 0.70
N ARG A 26 -18.15 -5.16 0.82
CA ARG A 26 -17.49 -4.42 1.90
C ARG A 26 -16.29 -3.65 1.39
N SER A 27 -15.88 -2.63 2.14
CA SER A 27 -14.67 -1.86 1.89
C SER A 27 -13.42 -2.71 2.05
N ARG A 28 -12.53 -2.67 1.06
CA ARG A 28 -11.26 -3.41 1.06
C ARG A 28 -10.11 -2.54 0.58
N LEU A 29 -8.92 -2.86 1.03
CA LEU A 29 -7.70 -2.24 0.52
C LEU A 29 -7.36 -2.78 -0.87
N GLN A 30 -6.98 -1.88 -1.77
CA GLN A 30 -6.52 -2.22 -3.12
C GLN A 30 -5.18 -1.56 -3.42
N SER A 31 -4.27 -2.30 -4.02
CA SER A 31 -2.99 -1.77 -4.50
C SER A 31 -3.18 -0.73 -5.60
N LEU A 32 -2.37 0.35 -5.58
CA LEU A 32 -2.52 1.48 -6.52
C LEU A 32 -2.07 1.18 -7.95
N VAL A 33 -1.03 0.39 -8.11
CA VAL A 33 -0.36 0.18 -9.41
C VAL A 33 -0.85 -1.10 -10.08
N CYS A 34 -0.84 -2.19 -9.35
CA CYS A 34 -1.45 -3.46 -9.77
C CYS A 34 -2.68 -3.64 -8.90
N PRO A 35 -3.92 -3.55 -9.42
CA PRO A 35 -5.14 -3.43 -8.63
C PRO A 35 -5.52 -4.75 -7.93
N SER A 36 -4.59 -5.26 -7.13
CA SER A 36 -4.81 -6.45 -6.31
C SER A 36 -5.57 -6.10 -5.06
N ILE A 37 -6.64 -6.84 -4.76
CA ILE A 37 -7.41 -6.70 -3.52
C ILE A 37 -6.66 -7.41 -2.40
N TRP A 38 -6.57 -6.73 -1.25
CA TRP A 38 -6.07 -7.29 -0.01
C TRP A 38 -7.24 -7.86 0.77
N TRP A 39 -7.20 -9.13 1.10
CA TRP A 39 -8.28 -9.78 1.83
C TRP A 39 -7.95 -9.88 3.32
N PRO A 40 -8.91 -9.56 4.23
CA PRO A 40 -8.74 -9.76 5.66
C PRO A 40 -8.36 -11.20 6.01
N GLY A 41 -7.42 -11.35 6.95
CA GLY A 41 -6.94 -12.66 7.40
C GLY A 41 -6.12 -13.44 6.38
N ARG A 42 -5.81 -12.84 5.21
CA ARG A 42 -5.04 -13.47 4.15
C ARG A 42 -3.91 -12.56 3.66
N GLU A 43 -2.70 -13.08 3.64
CA GLU A 43 -1.55 -12.40 3.05
C GLU A 43 -1.77 -12.07 1.56
N LEU A 44 -1.25 -10.94 1.11
CA LEU A 44 -1.10 -10.68 -0.32
C LEU A 44 0.19 -11.35 -0.79
N ALA A 45 0.07 -12.36 -1.66
CA ALA A 45 1.19 -12.95 -2.36
C ALA A 45 1.48 -12.16 -3.65
N ALA A 46 2.75 -11.85 -3.87
CA ALA A 46 3.20 -11.18 -5.08
C ALA A 46 3.10 -12.11 -6.29
N THR A 47 2.57 -11.59 -7.37
CA THR A 47 2.58 -12.25 -8.68
C THR A 47 3.35 -11.38 -9.68
N CYS A 48 4.03 -12.01 -10.64
CA CYS A 48 4.62 -11.29 -11.76
C CYS A 48 3.63 -11.26 -12.93
N GLU A 49 2.63 -10.39 -12.82
CA GLU A 49 1.75 -10.11 -13.94
C GLU A 49 2.36 -9.02 -14.81
N ALA A 50 2.40 -9.25 -16.11
CA ALA A 50 2.81 -8.23 -17.06
C ALA A 50 1.81 -7.08 -16.99
N SER A 51 2.26 -5.90 -16.51
CA SER A 51 1.42 -4.71 -16.54
C SER A 51 1.00 -4.40 -17.98
N PRO A 52 -0.26 -4.01 -18.24
CA PRO A 52 -0.68 -3.52 -19.56
C PRO A 52 0.19 -2.36 -20.07
N ARG A 53 0.80 -1.58 -19.17
CA ARG A 53 1.75 -0.51 -19.52
C ARG A 53 3.10 -1.03 -19.99
N ASP A 54 3.47 -2.26 -19.67
CA ASP A 54 4.73 -2.88 -20.14
C ASP A 54 4.61 -3.35 -21.59
N SER A 55 3.41 -3.54 -22.12
CA SER A 55 3.19 -3.87 -23.54
C SER A 55 3.57 -2.72 -24.48
N LEU A 56 3.65 -1.47 -23.99
CA LEU A 56 4.09 -0.30 -24.74
C LEU A 56 5.63 -0.10 -24.72
N ARG A 57 6.36 -0.98 -24.02
CA ARG A 57 7.82 -0.92 -23.91
C ARG A 57 8.46 -2.24 -24.39
N PRO A 58 8.62 -2.43 -25.70
CA PRO A 58 9.09 -3.70 -26.28
C PRO A 58 10.51 -4.13 -25.82
N TRP A 59 11.31 -3.20 -25.28
CA TRP A 59 12.64 -3.48 -24.73
C TRP A 59 12.66 -4.02 -23.31
N ARG A 60 11.57 -3.94 -22.55
CA ARG A 60 11.45 -4.68 -21.30
C ARG A 60 11.14 -6.14 -21.63
N ARG A 61 12.18 -6.95 -21.73
CA ARG A 61 12.03 -8.40 -21.88
C ARG A 61 11.15 -8.91 -20.74
N ARG A 62 9.93 -9.32 -21.08
CA ARG A 62 9.13 -10.17 -20.23
C ARG A 62 9.97 -11.41 -19.95
N MET A 63 10.29 -11.64 -18.69
CA MET A 63 10.78 -12.95 -18.24
C MET A 63 9.54 -13.68 -17.70
N PRO A 64 8.79 -14.40 -18.54
CA PRO A 64 7.66 -15.18 -18.04
C PRO A 64 8.18 -16.29 -17.14
N GLY A 65 7.44 -16.58 -16.06
CA GLY A 65 7.68 -17.77 -15.26
C GLY A 65 8.68 -17.65 -14.12
N HIS A 66 8.97 -16.43 -13.62
CA HIS A 66 9.73 -16.28 -12.38
C HIS A 66 8.83 -16.07 -11.16
N ILE A 67 9.32 -16.45 -9.99
CA ILE A 67 8.70 -16.17 -8.70
C ILE A 67 8.97 -14.70 -8.34
N ALA A 68 7.94 -14.01 -7.88
CA ALA A 68 8.06 -12.63 -7.42
C ALA A 68 8.45 -12.58 -5.93
N PRO A 69 9.36 -11.64 -5.55
CA PRO A 69 10.04 -10.65 -6.38
C PRO A 69 11.28 -11.22 -7.09
N GLU A 70 11.62 -10.67 -8.25
CA GLU A 70 12.84 -11.03 -8.99
C GLU A 70 13.74 -9.79 -9.16
N SER A 71 15.05 -9.93 -8.98
CA SER A 71 16.01 -8.82 -8.97
C SER A 71 16.03 -8.01 -10.27
N ARG A 72 15.84 -8.67 -11.40
CA ARG A 72 15.81 -8.05 -12.74
C ARG A 72 14.43 -7.60 -13.18
N CYS A 73 13.42 -7.75 -12.34
CA CYS A 73 12.04 -7.34 -12.56
C CYS A 73 11.62 -6.30 -11.53
N THR A 74 10.53 -5.58 -11.79
CA THR A 74 9.92 -4.65 -10.82
C THR A 74 8.75 -5.28 -10.05
N CYS A 75 8.53 -6.57 -10.17
CA CYS A 75 7.48 -7.29 -9.47
C CYS A 75 7.74 -7.38 -7.95
N GLY A 76 6.71 -7.72 -7.21
CA GLY A 76 6.72 -7.79 -5.76
C GLY A 76 5.72 -6.86 -5.10
N VAL A 77 5.43 -7.08 -3.83
CA VAL A 77 4.63 -6.15 -3.02
C VAL A 77 5.57 -5.06 -2.51
N HIS A 78 5.34 -3.82 -2.98
CA HIS A 78 6.20 -2.68 -2.65
C HIS A 78 5.79 -2.00 -1.35
N ALA A 79 6.76 -1.60 -0.54
CA ALA A 79 6.58 -0.68 0.57
C ALA A 79 7.75 0.31 0.66
N MET A 80 7.47 1.52 1.16
CA MET A 80 8.47 2.57 1.33
C MET A 80 9.10 2.50 2.72
N GLU A 81 10.40 2.74 2.82
CA GLU A 81 11.11 2.84 4.09
C GLU A 81 10.57 4.00 4.94
N ARG A 82 10.33 5.14 4.31
CA ARG A 82 9.89 6.37 4.97
C ARG A 82 8.54 6.81 4.44
N VAL A 83 7.61 7.13 5.34
CA VAL A 83 6.26 7.57 5.00
C VAL A 83 6.23 8.75 4.04
N ARG A 84 7.17 9.71 4.16
CA ARG A 84 7.27 10.87 3.26
C ARG A 84 7.40 10.51 1.78
N HIS A 85 7.96 9.35 1.47
CA HIS A 85 8.12 8.88 0.09
C HIS A 85 6.77 8.52 -0.57
N LEU A 86 5.73 8.32 0.23
CA LEU A 86 4.37 8.08 -0.28
C LEU A 86 3.78 9.31 -0.98
N GLY A 87 4.24 10.52 -0.62
CA GLY A 87 3.73 11.77 -1.19
C GLY A 87 3.79 11.84 -2.72
N THR A 88 4.73 11.13 -3.35
CA THR A 88 4.85 11.05 -4.82
C THR A 88 3.74 10.22 -5.48
N TYR A 89 3.03 9.39 -4.71
CA TYR A 89 1.94 8.53 -5.18
C TYR A 89 0.55 9.10 -4.88
N VAL A 90 0.49 10.18 -4.09
CA VAL A 90 -0.78 10.88 -3.85
C VAL A 90 -1.12 11.70 -5.09
N PRO A 91 -2.26 11.43 -5.78
CA PRO A 91 -2.66 12.20 -6.95
C PRO A 91 -2.81 13.68 -6.60
N PRO A 92 -2.64 14.59 -7.60
CA PRO A 92 -3.00 15.99 -7.41
C PRO A 92 -4.49 16.12 -7.02
N ALA A 93 -4.81 17.13 -6.22
CA ALA A 93 -6.17 17.43 -5.76
C ALA A 93 -7.20 17.61 -6.90
N ALA A 94 -6.77 17.91 -8.12
CA ALA A 94 -7.62 18.07 -9.29
C ALA A 94 -8.02 16.75 -9.99
N SER A 95 -7.59 15.59 -9.50
CA SER A 95 -7.97 14.32 -10.12
C SER A 95 -9.45 14.03 -9.84
N ARG A 96 -10.26 13.93 -10.88
CA ARG A 96 -11.71 13.65 -10.78
C ARG A 96 -12.02 12.19 -10.37
N LEU A 97 -11.03 11.30 -10.36
CA LEU A 97 -11.17 9.91 -9.94
C LEU A 97 -10.73 9.81 -8.49
N VAL A 98 -11.59 10.27 -7.59
CA VAL A 98 -11.29 10.20 -6.17
C VAL A 98 -11.87 8.94 -5.59
N VAL A 99 -10.98 8.03 -5.37
CA VAL A 99 -11.21 6.86 -4.56
C VAL A 99 -10.68 7.17 -3.16
N GLN A 100 -11.42 6.84 -2.12
CA GLN A 100 -10.94 6.95 -0.74
C GLN A 100 -9.54 6.32 -0.64
N ARG A 101 -8.61 7.02 -0.02
CA ARG A 101 -7.25 6.55 0.22
C ARG A 101 -7.09 6.04 1.64
N ALA A 102 -6.17 5.12 1.80
CA ALA A 102 -5.67 4.70 3.10
C ALA A 102 -4.15 4.76 3.08
N VAL A 103 -3.58 5.37 4.11
CA VAL A 103 -2.13 5.36 4.39
C VAL A 103 -1.90 4.30 5.46
N GLY A 104 -0.79 3.57 5.44
CA GLY A 104 -0.56 2.65 6.53
C GLY A 104 0.80 1.99 6.53
N ARG A 105 0.98 1.14 7.53
CA ARG A 105 2.15 0.27 7.67
C ARG A 105 1.82 -1.12 7.16
N VAL A 106 2.84 -1.78 6.67
CA VAL A 106 2.75 -3.14 6.12
C VAL A 106 3.95 -3.95 6.59
N ALA A 107 3.69 -5.18 7.01
CA ALA A 107 4.72 -6.19 7.20
C ALA A 107 5.00 -6.87 5.85
N LEU A 108 6.27 -7.11 5.57
CA LEU A 108 6.79 -7.72 4.36
C LEU A 108 7.64 -8.93 4.73
N TRP A 109 7.45 -10.08 4.07
CA TRP A 109 8.23 -11.29 4.35
C TRP A 109 8.33 -12.21 3.13
N GLY A 110 8.98 -13.38 3.33
CA GLY A 110 9.44 -14.25 2.25
C GLY A 110 10.67 -13.65 1.59
N ASP A 111 10.82 -13.84 0.29
CA ASP A 111 11.89 -13.17 -0.44
C ASP A 111 11.67 -11.67 -0.41
N VAL A 112 12.64 -10.92 0.10
CA VAL A 112 12.61 -9.46 0.19
C VAL A 112 13.79 -8.88 -0.56
N ILE A 113 13.52 -7.94 -1.46
CA ILE A 113 14.54 -7.21 -2.20
C ILE A 113 14.53 -5.75 -1.73
N GLU A 114 15.66 -5.31 -1.21
CA GLU A 114 15.88 -3.92 -0.83
C GLU A 114 16.12 -3.04 -2.07
N GLY A 115 15.52 -1.87 -2.06
CA GLY A 115 15.70 -0.82 -3.06
C GLY A 115 16.10 0.49 -2.42
N SER A 116 16.37 1.51 -3.23
CA SER A 116 16.85 2.82 -2.75
C SER A 116 15.86 3.60 -1.86
N ARG A 117 14.59 3.25 -1.84
CA ARG A 117 13.54 3.95 -1.07
C ARG A 117 12.61 3.03 -0.31
N GLY A 118 12.91 1.75 -0.24
CA GLY A 118 12.07 0.75 0.41
C GLY A 118 12.30 -0.64 -0.15
N TRP A 119 11.31 -1.49 -0.04
CA TRP A 119 11.43 -2.92 -0.29
C TRP A 119 10.37 -3.42 -1.26
N ARG A 120 10.65 -4.59 -1.85
CA ARG A 120 9.71 -5.41 -2.60
C ARG A 120 9.75 -6.81 -2.00
N ALA A 121 8.60 -7.38 -1.69
CA ALA A 121 8.52 -8.67 -1.02
C ALA A 121 7.62 -9.67 -1.76
N ALA A 122 7.83 -10.95 -1.46
CA ALA A 122 6.98 -12.02 -1.94
C ALA A 122 5.60 -11.97 -1.29
N ARG A 123 5.52 -11.55 -0.02
CA ARG A 123 4.30 -11.56 0.78
C ARG A 123 4.20 -10.30 1.62
N ALA A 124 2.97 -9.87 1.89
CA ALA A 124 2.71 -8.72 2.72
C ALA A 124 1.33 -8.79 3.41
N TYR A 125 1.21 -8.08 4.55
CA TYR A 125 -0.06 -7.84 5.24
C TYR A 125 -0.05 -6.47 5.90
N PRO A 126 -1.19 -5.73 5.96
CA PRO A 126 -1.25 -4.47 6.66
C PRO A 126 -1.07 -4.69 8.16
N THR A 127 -0.41 -3.74 8.84
CA THR A 127 -0.22 -3.77 10.29
C THR A 127 -0.85 -2.57 10.98
N GLU A 128 -1.14 -1.50 10.24
CA GLU A 128 -1.80 -0.30 10.75
C GLU A 128 -2.36 0.52 9.60
N ILE A 129 -3.53 1.14 9.76
CA ILE A 129 -4.25 1.84 8.69
C ILE A 129 -4.69 3.22 9.20
N TRP A 130 -4.43 4.28 8.43
CA TRP A 130 -4.94 5.63 8.62
C TRP A 130 -5.86 6.01 7.45
N LEU A 131 -7.06 6.49 7.77
CA LEU A 131 -8.07 6.92 6.81
C LEU A 131 -8.16 8.45 6.78
N PRO A 132 -7.62 9.12 5.78
CA PRO A 132 -7.81 10.55 5.56
C PRO A 132 -9.29 10.86 5.28
N HIS A 133 -9.82 11.95 5.85
CA HIS A 133 -11.23 12.35 5.66
C HIS A 133 -11.42 13.45 4.62
N ALA A 134 -10.39 14.26 4.34
CA ALA A 134 -10.55 15.46 3.50
C ALA A 134 -10.11 15.27 2.04
N ASP A 135 -9.92 14.03 1.57
CA ASP A 135 -9.59 13.78 0.16
C ASP A 135 -10.83 13.98 -0.73
N LEU A 136 -11.02 15.22 -1.18
CA LEU A 136 -11.72 15.67 -2.38
C LEU A 136 -13.23 15.41 -2.57
N HIS A 137 -13.85 14.50 -1.89
CA HIS A 137 -15.29 14.42 -1.79
C HIS A 137 -15.64 14.45 -0.31
N ARG A 138 -16.50 15.39 0.04
CA ARG A 138 -17.09 15.48 1.37
C ARG A 138 -18.00 14.27 1.58
N GLN A 139 -17.39 13.09 1.74
CA GLN A 139 -18.14 11.96 2.25
C GLN A 139 -18.60 12.31 3.66
N PRO A 140 -19.84 12.01 4.02
CA PRO A 140 -20.28 12.18 5.39
C PRO A 140 -19.36 11.39 6.33
N VAL A 141 -19.09 11.90 7.53
CA VAL A 141 -18.27 11.21 8.55
C VAL A 141 -18.81 9.79 8.81
N SER A 142 -20.13 9.61 8.77
CA SER A 142 -20.78 8.29 8.91
C SER A 142 -20.34 7.26 7.86
N GLU A 143 -20.04 7.68 6.65
CA GLU A 143 -19.53 6.78 5.61
C GLU A 143 -18.09 6.36 5.90
N LEU A 144 -17.26 7.29 6.37
CA LEU A 144 -15.89 6.99 6.77
C LEU A 144 -15.82 6.07 8.00
N GLU A 145 -16.72 6.28 8.97
CA GLU A 145 -16.87 5.38 10.12
C GLU A 145 -17.26 3.97 9.68
N GLN A 146 -18.18 3.85 8.72
CA GLN A 146 -18.55 2.56 8.16
C GLN A 146 -17.35 1.88 7.47
N ILE A 147 -16.59 2.63 6.67
CA ILE A 147 -15.34 2.13 6.06
C ILE A 147 -14.36 1.65 7.13
N ALA A 148 -14.18 2.42 8.21
CA ALA A 148 -13.28 2.04 9.29
C ALA A 148 -13.71 0.74 9.98
N VAL A 149 -15.01 0.57 10.24
CA VAL A 149 -15.58 -0.66 10.79
C VAL A 149 -15.32 -1.85 9.87
N GLU A 150 -15.47 -1.68 8.56
CA GLU A 150 -15.23 -2.73 7.58
C GLU A 150 -13.74 -3.07 7.41
N LEU A 151 -12.86 -2.08 7.55
CA LEU A 151 -11.41 -2.30 7.53
C LEU A 151 -10.88 -2.89 8.84
N ALA A 152 -11.62 -2.80 9.95
CA ALA A 152 -11.27 -3.49 11.19
C ALA A 152 -11.25 -5.02 11.04
N ASP A 153 -11.89 -5.57 9.99
CA ASP A 153 -11.80 -6.99 9.62
C ASP A 153 -10.34 -7.46 9.42
N TYR A 154 -9.41 -6.56 9.08
CA TYR A 154 -7.99 -6.90 8.96
C TYR A 154 -7.34 -7.26 10.29
N GLY A 155 -8.00 -7.01 11.44
CA GLY A 155 -7.46 -7.29 12.77
C GLY A 155 -6.30 -6.38 13.16
N VAL A 156 -6.21 -5.19 12.58
CA VAL A 156 -5.17 -4.20 12.83
C VAL A 156 -5.79 -2.86 13.23
N PRO A 157 -5.06 -1.97 13.93
CA PRO A 157 -5.56 -0.62 14.24
C PRO A 157 -5.96 0.15 13.00
N VAL A 158 -7.14 0.79 13.04
CA VAL A 158 -7.67 1.67 12.00
C VAL A 158 -7.95 3.03 12.63
N HIS A 159 -7.31 4.07 12.12
CA HIS A 159 -7.40 5.44 12.64
C HIS A 159 -8.10 6.34 11.63
N ILE A 160 -9.15 7.03 12.04
CA ILE A 160 -9.80 8.08 11.25
C ILE A 160 -9.04 9.39 11.47
N CYS A 161 -8.57 9.99 10.38
CA CYS A 161 -7.86 11.28 10.39
C CYS A 161 -8.81 12.38 9.93
N ASP A 162 -9.68 12.83 10.85
CA ASP A 162 -10.71 13.81 10.54
C ASP A 162 -10.12 15.16 10.09
N GLY A 163 -10.69 15.72 9.03
CA GLY A 163 -10.29 16.98 8.43
C GLY A 163 -8.91 16.96 7.73
N MET A 164 -8.24 15.80 7.63
CA MET A 164 -6.93 15.70 7.02
C MET A 164 -7.00 15.02 5.64
N THR A 165 -6.26 15.56 4.69
CA THR A 165 -5.94 14.92 3.39
C THR A 165 -4.87 13.84 3.56
N ALA A 166 -4.74 12.92 2.58
CA ALA A 166 -3.66 11.92 2.61
C ALA A 166 -2.26 12.56 2.68
N ARG A 167 -2.06 13.73 2.08
CA ARG A 167 -0.79 14.49 2.17
C ARG A 167 -0.51 14.96 3.59
N GLU A 168 -1.52 15.48 4.28
CA GLU A 168 -1.40 15.95 5.66
C GLU A 168 -1.19 14.80 6.62
N VAL A 169 -1.87 13.67 6.42
CA VAL A 169 -1.61 12.43 7.19
C VAL A 169 -0.17 11.97 7.00
N ILE A 170 0.33 11.90 5.76
CA ILE A 170 1.73 11.54 5.48
C ILE A 170 2.70 12.51 6.16
N ALA A 171 2.43 13.82 6.11
CA ALA A 171 3.27 14.84 6.74
C ALA A 171 3.27 14.72 8.27
N ALA A 172 2.12 14.50 8.89
CA ALA A 172 1.97 14.30 10.33
C ALA A 172 2.70 13.05 10.82
N LEU A 173 2.55 11.92 10.11
CA LEU A 173 3.26 10.68 10.39
C LEU A 173 4.78 10.83 10.23
N ALA A 174 5.23 11.59 9.22
CA ALA A 174 6.65 11.87 9.01
C ALA A 174 7.25 12.75 10.12
N ALA A 175 6.47 13.62 10.72
CA ALA A 175 6.85 14.47 11.85
C ALA A 175 6.79 13.75 13.21
N GLY A 176 6.28 12.49 13.26
CA GLY A 176 6.09 11.78 14.53
C GLY A 176 5.02 12.43 15.42
N SER A 177 4.00 13.05 14.83
CA SER A 177 2.99 13.81 15.57
C SER A 177 2.15 12.92 16.49
N PRO A 178 2.07 13.20 17.80
CA PRO A 178 1.28 12.41 18.76
C PRO A 178 -0.24 12.44 18.49
N ARG A 179 -0.73 13.36 17.67
CA ARG A 179 -2.16 13.41 17.28
C ARG A 179 -2.61 12.23 16.42
N MET A 180 -1.67 11.40 15.96
CA MET A 180 -1.95 10.24 15.10
C MET A 180 -1.93 8.92 15.87
N ALA A 181 -1.70 8.95 17.19
CA ALA A 181 -1.56 7.76 18.06
C ALA A 181 -2.79 7.52 18.95
N ALA A 182 -3.91 8.18 18.70
CA ALA A 182 -5.12 8.06 19.53
C ALA A 182 -6.25 7.40 18.74
#